data_5b90ca00e036d53d9bcc5659814a2073
#
_entry.id   5b90ca00e036d53d9bcc5659814a2073
#
_cell.length_a   1.000
_cell.length_b   1.000
_cell.length_c   1.000
_cell.angle_alpha   90.00
_cell.angle_beta   90.00
_cell.angle_gamma   90.00
#
_symmetry.space_group_name_H-M   'P 1'
#
loop_
_entity.id
_entity.type
_entity.pdbx_description
1 polymer ?
#
loop_
_entity_poly.entity_id
_entity_poly.type
_entity_poly.pdbx_seq_one_letter_code
_entity_poly.pdbx_strand_id
1 'polypeptide(L)'
;MYHCLNFVTEPEGEPSAVLLRGLEPAAGAETMKHLRFGDAPMNAYRRKNFLNGPGKVCKALDLTTAQNKLDLEGDVLFLCDSMADVGLTDPVIGSERVCAGPRIGVDYAEEAKDFPWRFWLEEEN
;
A
#
# COMPACT_ATOMS: atom_id res chain seq x y z
N MET A 1 -12.95 0.03 12.93
CA MET A 1 -11.95 -1.04 12.71
C MET A 1 -11.31 -0.86 11.34
N TYR A 2 -10.00 -1.00 11.25
CA TYR A 2 -9.28 -0.87 10.00
C TYR A 2 -9.03 -2.22 9.38
N HIS A 3 -9.11 -2.29 8.05
CA HIS A 3 -8.58 -3.41 7.29
C HIS A 3 -7.13 -3.09 6.91
N CYS A 4 -6.32 -4.12 6.76
CA CYS A 4 -4.93 -3.99 6.30
C CYS A 4 -4.72 -4.90 5.11
N LEU A 5 -3.97 -4.42 4.12
CA LEU A 5 -3.61 -5.22 2.96
C LEU A 5 -2.22 -5.82 3.18
N ASN A 6 -2.18 -7.12 3.38
CA ASN A 6 -0.96 -7.88 3.57
C ASN A 6 -0.79 -8.86 2.42
N PHE A 7 0.39 -8.83 1.78
CA PHE A 7 0.76 -9.80 0.75
C PHE A 7 1.56 -10.92 1.38
N VAL A 8 1.04 -12.14 1.35
CA VAL A 8 1.75 -13.32 1.85
C VAL A 8 2.84 -13.69 0.85
N THR A 9 4.07 -13.82 1.32
CA THR A 9 5.27 -13.88 0.47
C THR A 9 5.98 -15.22 0.45
N GLU A 10 5.72 -16.07 1.43
CA GLU A 10 6.40 -17.35 1.54
C GLU A 10 5.46 -18.53 1.26
N PRO A 11 5.98 -19.73 1.04
CA PRO A 11 5.14 -20.91 0.85
C PRO A 11 4.21 -21.16 2.03
N GLU A 12 3.15 -21.93 1.79
CA GLU A 12 2.21 -22.33 2.83
C GLU A 12 2.95 -22.95 4.02
N GLY A 13 2.62 -22.52 5.22
CA GLY A 13 3.25 -22.94 6.46
C GLY A 13 4.37 -22.03 6.94
N GLU A 14 4.84 -21.10 6.12
CA GLU A 14 5.84 -20.10 6.49
C GLU A 14 5.14 -18.75 6.74
N PRO A 15 5.01 -18.29 7.99
CA PRO A 15 4.28 -17.07 8.30
C PRO A 15 5.09 -15.82 7.95
N SER A 16 4.90 -15.31 6.75
CA SER A 16 5.59 -14.11 6.27
C SER A 16 4.65 -13.27 5.40
N ALA A 17 4.68 -11.97 5.58
CA ALA A 17 3.84 -11.05 4.82
C ALA A 17 4.45 -9.66 4.71
N VAL A 18 4.07 -8.93 3.67
CA VAL A 18 4.40 -7.53 3.47
C VAL A 18 3.12 -6.71 3.63
N LEU A 19 3.12 -5.77 4.57
CA LEU A 19 2.01 -4.83 4.77
C LEU A 19 2.18 -3.63 3.85
N LEU A 20 1.16 -3.37 3.05
CA LEU A 20 1.11 -2.18 2.20
C LEU A 20 0.55 -1.01 3.01
N ARG A 21 1.39 -0.02 3.30
CA ARG A 21 1.03 1.12 4.16
C ARG A 21 0.63 2.37 3.41
N GLY A 22 1.06 2.50 2.18
CA GLY A 22 0.78 3.67 1.37
C GLY A 22 0.85 3.35 -0.11
N LEU A 23 0.17 4.14 -0.92
CA LEU A 23 0.12 3.99 -2.36
C LEU A 23 0.15 5.35 -3.04
N GLU A 24 0.58 5.34 -4.28
CA GLU A 24 0.40 6.46 -5.21
C GLU A 24 -0.43 5.95 -6.39
N PRO A 25 -1.62 6.53 -6.66
CA PRO A 25 -2.48 6.02 -7.72
C PRO A 25 -1.93 6.37 -9.09
N ALA A 26 -1.79 5.38 -9.96
CA ALA A 26 -1.44 5.56 -11.37
C ALA A 26 -2.70 5.77 -12.22
N ALA A 27 -3.82 5.20 -11.81
CA ALA A 27 -5.12 5.32 -12.47
C ALA A 27 -6.23 5.16 -11.43
N GLY A 28 -7.43 5.64 -11.73
CA GLY A 28 -8.59 5.48 -10.84
C GLY A 28 -8.60 6.40 -9.63
N ALA A 29 -7.80 7.47 -9.62
CA ALA A 29 -7.68 8.37 -8.48
C ALA A 29 -9.02 8.98 -8.06
N GLU A 30 -9.89 9.33 -9.00
CA GLU A 30 -11.19 9.91 -8.68
C GLU A 30 -12.12 8.94 -7.95
N THR A 31 -12.12 7.67 -8.36
CA THR A 31 -12.87 6.63 -7.66
C THR A 31 -12.34 6.43 -6.25
N MET A 32 -11.02 6.42 -6.09
CA MET A 32 -10.37 6.28 -4.78
C MET A 32 -10.69 7.45 -3.86
N LYS A 33 -10.70 8.68 -4.38
CA LYS A 33 -11.10 9.86 -3.62
C LYS A 33 -12.54 9.76 -3.14
N HIS A 34 -13.43 9.30 -3.99
CA HIS A 34 -14.84 9.11 -3.64
C HIS A 34 -15.00 8.06 -2.53
N LEU A 35 -14.29 6.95 -2.62
CA LEU A 35 -14.31 5.91 -1.60
C LEU A 35 -13.72 6.37 -0.26
N ARG A 36 -12.73 7.27 -0.30
CA ARG A 36 -12.12 7.83 0.92
C ARG A 36 -12.96 8.94 1.55
N PHE A 37 -13.46 9.87 0.74
CA PHE A 37 -14.01 11.14 1.23
C PHE A 37 -15.43 11.45 0.75
N GLY A 38 -16.03 10.58 -0.06
CA GLY A 38 -17.33 10.85 -0.67
C GLY A 38 -17.26 12.05 -1.60
N ASP A 39 -18.24 12.95 -1.51
CA ASP A 39 -18.32 14.14 -2.35
C ASP A 39 -17.60 15.36 -1.75
N ALA A 40 -16.91 15.20 -0.64
CA ALA A 40 -16.17 16.29 0.00
C ALA A 40 -15.05 16.79 -0.91
N PRO A 41 -14.88 18.13 -1.04
CA PRO A 41 -13.84 18.67 -1.91
C PRO A 41 -12.44 18.37 -1.36
N MET A 42 -11.48 18.20 -2.25
CA MET A 42 -10.09 18.01 -1.87
C MET A 42 -9.51 19.30 -1.30
N ASN A 43 -8.74 19.17 -0.24
CA ASN A 43 -7.96 20.24 0.37
C ASN A 43 -6.57 19.74 0.70
N ALA A 44 -5.70 20.58 1.26
CA ALA A 44 -4.33 20.20 1.58
C ALA A 44 -4.26 19.03 2.56
N TYR A 45 -5.13 19.02 3.57
CA TYR A 45 -5.18 17.93 4.55
C TYR A 45 -5.57 16.60 3.90
N ARG A 46 -6.62 16.59 3.07
CA ARG A 46 -7.09 15.38 2.39
C ARG A 46 -6.09 14.86 1.37
N ARG A 47 -5.38 15.74 0.65
CA ARG A 47 -4.30 15.33 -0.26
C ARG A 47 -3.18 14.64 0.48
N LYS A 48 -2.72 15.22 1.58
CA LYS A 48 -1.63 14.66 2.39
C LYS A 48 -2.03 13.32 2.99
N ASN A 49 -3.28 13.17 3.40
CA ASN A 49 -3.77 11.99 4.12
C ASN A 49 -4.62 11.06 3.26
N PHE A 50 -4.42 11.09 1.95
CA PHE A 50 -5.21 10.30 1.00
C PHE A 50 -4.91 8.80 1.14
N LEU A 51 -3.68 8.40 0.94
CA LEU A 51 -3.26 7.00 0.87
C LEU A 51 -2.03 6.72 1.75
N ASN A 52 -1.87 7.41 2.85
CA ASN A 52 -0.69 7.33 3.71
C ASN A 52 -0.94 6.49 4.98
N GLY A 53 -1.67 5.43 4.88
CA GLY A 53 -1.90 4.52 5.99
C GLY A 53 -2.60 3.26 5.53
N PRO A 54 -2.40 2.11 6.22
CA PRO A 54 -2.93 0.82 5.76
C PRO A 54 -4.46 0.79 5.67
N GLY A 55 -5.16 1.37 6.63
CA GLY A 55 -6.63 1.44 6.60
C GLY A 55 -7.14 2.33 5.47
N LYS A 56 -6.42 3.41 5.18
CA LYS A 56 -6.75 4.33 4.08
C LYS A 56 -6.60 3.65 2.72
N VAL A 57 -5.56 2.84 2.55
CA VAL A 57 -5.33 2.05 1.34
C VAL A 57 -6.50 1.10 1.09
N CYS A 58 -6.90 0.33 2.09
CA CYS A 58 -8.01 -0.60 1.95
C CYS A 58 -9.33 0.11 1.64
N LYS A 59 -9.60 1.24 2.28
CA LYS A 59 -10.80 2.01 2.02
C LYS A 59 -10.84 2.55 0.59
N ALA A 60 -9.71 3.07 0.10
CA ALA A 60 -9.59 3.60 -1.26
C ALA A 60 -9.74 2.52 -2.34
N LEU A 61 -9.35 1.30 -2.04
CA LEU A 61 -9.47 0.15 -2.95
C LEU A 61 -10.75 -0.67 -2.73
N ASP A 62 -11.60 -0.24 -1.82
CA ASP A 62 -12.83 -0.93 -1.43
C ASP A 62 -12.57 -2.38 -0.98
N LEU A 63 -11.47 -2.58 -0.25
CA LEU A 63 -11.09 -3.89 0.26
C LEU A 63 -11.61 -4.12 1.67
N THR A 64 -12.17 -5.30 1.88
CA THR A 64 -12.68 -5.77 3.17
C THR A 64 -12.23 -7.21 3.39
N THR A 65 -12.78 -7.88 4.39
CA THR A 65 -12.51 -9.30 4.62
C THR A 65 -13.01 -10.18 3.47
N ALA A 66 -13.91 -9.66 2.61
CA ALA A 66 -14.40 -10.40 1.44
C ALA A 66 -13.29 -10.75 0.45
N GLN A 67 -12.22 -9.96 0.39
CA GLN A 67 -11.07 -10.18 -0.49
C GLN A 67 -9.96 -10.99 0.17
N ASN A 68 -10.16 -11.46 1.40
CA ASN A 68 -9.15 -12.26 2.09
C ASN A 68 -8.91 -13.58 1.32
N LYS A 69 -7.65 -14.00 1.24
CA LYS A 69 -7.21 -15.21 0.55
C LYS A 69 -7.30 -15.19 -0.97
N LEU A 70 -7.49 -14.00 -1.58
CA LEU A 70 -7.40 -13.88 -3.05
C LEU A 70 -5.98 -14.21 -3.52
N ASP A 71 -5.92 -14.87 -4.67
CA ASP A 71 -4.65 -15.12 -5.35
C ASP A 71 -4.24 -13.84 -6.08
N LEU A 72 -3.02 -13.34 -5.80
CA LEU A 72 -2.49 -12.12 -6.43
C LEU A 72 -2.06 -12.34 -7.90
N GLU A 73 -2.15 -13.54 -8.40
CA GLU A 73 -1.99 -13.85 -9.83
C GLU A 73 -3.34 -13.91 -10.56
N GLY A 74 -4.45 -13.67 -9.84
CA GLY A 74 -5.79 -13.65 -10.39
C GLY A 74 -6.14 -12.33 -11.09
N ASP A 75 -7.43 -12.05 -11.25
CA ASP A 75 -7.93 -10.91 -12.04
C ASP A 75 -8.70 -9.86 -11.23
N VAL A 76 -8.95 -10.10 -9.95
CA VAL A 76 -9.68 -9.17 -9.09
C VAL A 76 -8.71 -8.20 -8.41
N LEU A 77 -7.70 -8.73 -7.74
CA LEU A 77 -6.62 -7.98 -7.13
C LEU A 77 -5.32 -8.72 -7.47
N PHE A 78 -4.40 -8.06 -8.14
CA PHE A 78 -3.20 -8.73 -8.63
C PHE A 78 -1.98 -7.82 -8.59
N LEU A 79 -0.81 -8.46 -8.53
CA LEU A 79 0.49 -7.83 -8.72
C LEU A 79 0.99 -8.15 -10.12
N CYS A 80 1.59 -7.17 -10.78
CA CYS A 80 2.22 -7.35 -12.08
C CYS A 80 3.66 -6.86 -12.07
N ASP A 81 4.46 -7.36 -12.99
CA ASP A 81 5.89 -7.00 -13.06
C ASP A 81 6.11 -5.56 -13.49
N SER A 82 5.21 -5.02 -14.30
CA SER A 82 5.32 -3.65 -14.80
C SER A 82 3.95 -3.03 -15.03
N MET A 83 3.89 -1.71 -15.05
CA MET A 83 2.70 -0.96 -15.42
C MET A 83 2.29 -1.22 -16.89
N ALA A 84 3.25 -1.55 -17.75
CA ALA A 84 2.96 -1.88 -19.14
C ALA A 84 2.05 -3.10 -19.28
N ASP A 85 2.10 -4.04 -18.33
CA ASP A 85 1.23 -5.22 -18.32
C ASP A 85 -0.26 -4.88 -18.23
N VAL A 86 -0.58 -3.68 -17.73
CA VAL A 86 -1.96 -3.18 -17.62
C VAL A 86 -2.20 -1.95 -18.49
N GLY A 87 -1.33 -1.69 -19.47
CA GLY A 87 -1.49 -0.60 -20.42
C GLY A 87 -1.10 0.78 -19.89
N LEU A 88 -0.35 0.84 -18.81
CA LEU A 88 0.12 2.09 -18.21
C LEU A 88 1.63 2.23 -18.38
N THR A 89 2.14 3.45 -18.16
CA THR A 89 3.56 3.75 -18.26
C THR A 89 4.23 3.57 -16.90
N ASP A 90 5.35 2.84 -16.86
CA ASP A 90 6.12 2.68 -15.63
C ASP A 90 6.74 4.03 -15.20
N PRO A 91 6.62 4.40 -13.92
CA PRO A 91 7.36 5.54 -13.40
C PRO A 91 8.85 5.21 -13.32
N VAL A 92 9.69 6.20 -13.60
CA VAL A 92 11.13 6.05 -13.40
C VAL A 92 11.45 6.37 -11.94
N ILE A 93 11.74 5.33 -11.16
CA ILE A 93 12.09 5.48 -9.74
C ILE A 93 13.53 4.99 -9.56
N GLY A 94 14.43 5.91 -9.23
CA GLY A 94 15.80 5.54 -8.90
C GLY A 94 15.85 4.83 -7.53
N SER A 95 16.74 3.85 -7.41
CA SER A 95 16.92 3.11 -6.15
C SER A 95 17.35 4.02 -4.99
N GLU A 96 17.98 5.14 -5.28
CA GLU A 96 18.36 6.16 -4.29
C GLU A 96 17.18 6.84 -3.60
N ARG A 97 15.99 6.75 -4.19
CA ARG A 97 14.76 7.27 -3.57
C ARG A 97 14.12 6.29 -2.59
N VAL A 98 14.57 5.07 -2.54
CA VAL A 98 14.03 4.05 -1.62
C VAL A 98 14.72 4.21 -0.27
N CYS A 99 13.95 4.53 0.75
CA CYS A 99 14.42 4.68 2.13
C CYS A 99 14.01 3.47 2.97
N ALA A 100 14.78 3.15 3.99
CA ALA A 100 14.47 2.07 4.91
C ALA A 100 14.74 2.51 6.34
N GLY A 101 13.93 2.01 7.26
CA GLY A 101 14.08 2.33 8.68
C GLY A 101 13.24 1.39 9.55
N PRO A 102 13.29 1.61 10.87
CA PRO A 102 12.51 0.79 11.81
C PRO A 102 11.01 0.91 11.55
N ARG A 103 10.29 -0.15 11.85
CA ARG A 103 8.83 -0.17 11.77
C ARG A 103 8.22 0.72 12.87
N ILE A 104 7.02 1.24 12.60
CA ILE A 104 6.29 2.11 13.52
C ILE A 104 5.29 1.28 14.33
N GLY A 105 5.21 1.54 15.65
CA GLY A 105 4.19 0.92 16.50
C GLY A 105 4.45 -0.55 16.83
N VAL A 106 5.71 -1.00 16.78
CA VAL A 106 6.07 -2.41 17.03
C VAL A 106 7.04 -2.56 18.20
N ASP A 107 6.91 -1.73 19.22
CA ASP A 107 7.79 -1.78 20.40
C ASP A 107 7.76 -3.14 21.10
N TYR A 108 6.68 -3.89 20.95
CA TYR A 108 6.55 -5.24 21.48
C TYR A 108 7.40 -6.28 20.74
N ALA A 109 8.00 -5.94 19.62
CA ALA A 109 8.74 -6.88 18.76
C ALA A 109 10.17 -7.17 19.28
N GLU A 110 10.50 -6.75 20.49
CA GLU A 110 11.81 -6.95 21.11
C GLU A 110 12.94 -6.40 20.24
N GLU A 111 13.97 -7.21 19.93
CA GLU A 111 15.09 -6.76 19.10
C GLU A 111 14.68 -6.40 17.67
N ALA A 112 13.64 -7.04 17.13
CA ALA A 112 13.17 -6.80 15.78
C ALA A 112 12.54 -5.41 15.60
N LYS A 113 12.21 -4.70 16.68
CA LYS A 113 11.67 -3.32 16.60
C LYS A 113 12.64 -2.36 15.90
N ASP A 114 13.93 -2.61 15.98
CA ASP A 114 14.97 -1.75 15.41
C ASP A 114 15.41 -2.18 14.01
N PHE A 115 14.88 -3.30 13.50
CA PHE A 115 15.22 -3.78 12.17
C PHE A 115 14.65 -2.83 11.10
N PRO A 116 15.41 -2.52 10.01
CA PRO A 116 14.97 -1.59 8.99
C PRO A 116 13.99 -2.23 8.00
N TRP A 117 12.85 -2.67 8.51
CA TRP A 117 11.83 -3.39 7.75
C TRP A 117 10.68 -2.51 7.28
N ARG A 118 10.81 -1.19 7.45
CA ARG A 118 9.87 -0.22 6.88
C ARG A 118 10.55 0.47 5.69
N PHE A 119 9.87 0.47 4.54
CA PHE A 119 10.38 1.04 3.30
C PHE A 119 9.44 2.13 2.82
N TRP A 120 10.02 3.21 2.29
CA TRP A 120 9.23 4.30 1.68
C TRP A 120 10.05 4.97 0.60
N LEU A 121 9.36 5.74 -0.26
CA LEU A 121 10.02 6.56 -1.26
C LEU A 121 10.27 7.96 -0.69
N GLU A 122 11.47 8.51 -0.93
CA GLU A 122 11.76 9.89 -0.62
C GLU A 122 10.91 10.79 -1.51
N GLU A 123 10.28 11.81 -0.90
CA GLU A 123 9.46 12.76 -1.65
C GLU A 123 10.33 13.64 -2.54
N GLU A 124 9.84 13.92 -3.74
CA GLU A 124 10.47 14.90 -4.63
C GLU A 124 10.14 16.30 -4.12
N ASN A 125 11.19 17.13 -4.05
CA ASN A 125 11.05 18.55 -3.69
C ASN A 125 10.71 19.37 -4.93
#